data_0cc9a6e5d8282d03325a90d1c46bf56a
#
_entry.id   0cc9a6e5d8282d03325a90d1c46bf56a
#
_cell.length_a   1.000
_cell.length_b   1.000
_cell.length_c   1.000
_cell.angle_alpha   90.00
_cell.angle_beta   90.00
_cell.angle_gamma   90.00
#
_symmetry.space_group_name_H-M   'P 1'
#
loop_
_entity.id
_entity.type
_entity.pdbx_description
1 polymer ?
#
loop_
_entity_poly.entity_id
_entity_poly.type
_entity_poly.pdbx_seq_one_letter_code
_entity_poly.pdbx_strand_id
1 'polypeptide(L)'
;SAKVAACGFMIFGCGVEMAGITVSRGIVKWFKGREMALAMGSEMALARLGVATCMIFSPFFARLGGDINVSRSVAFGVVLICIALMMFIVYFFMDKKLDSQTGEAEEKDDPFKISDLGKILSSMGFWLVALLCVLYYSAIFPFQKYAVNMLQCNLTFHELPADSFWASSSVTIIQYVIMLVVAATAFMFNFMKNKVLKNTMLFFSVLSLVVYCYMGYMRQSAESIFAVFPLLAVGITPILGSYVDHKGKAASMLVLGSLLLIVCHLTFAFVLPQFKSSQVGGVIVAYVTILVLGASFSLVPASLWPSVPKLVDAKIIGSAYALIFWIQNIGLWLFPLLIGKVLDKTNVGVTDPTQLNYTAPLVMLAGLGVIALIIGLTLKVVDKKRNLGLEEPNIKE
;
A
#
# COMPACT_ATOMS: atom_id res chain seq x y z
N SER A 1 -3.21 12.49 -27.02
CA SER A 1 -3.09 11.13 -27.57
C SER A 1 -2.54 10.19 -26.50
N ALA A 2 -2.81 8.88 -26.62
CA ALA A 2 -2.32 7.86 -25.67
C ALA A 2 -0.79 7.89 -25.50
N LYS A 3 -0.03 8.21 -26.55
CA LYS A 3 1.43 8.36 -26.49
C LYS A 3 1.87 9.50 -25.57
N VAL A 4 1.20 10.66 -25.64
CA VAL A 4 1.50 11.80 -24.77
C VAL A 4 1.19 11.46 -23.30
N ALA A 5 0.05 10.81 -23.06
CA ALA A 5 -0.29 10.34 -21.73
C ALA A 5 0.73 9.31 -21.17
N ALA A 6 1.20 8.39 -22.01
CA ALA A 6 2.25 7.44 -21.64
C ALA A 6 3.58 8.12 -21.28
N CYS A 7 4.01 9.12 -22.08
CA CYS A 7 5.21 9.91 -21.78
C CYS A 7 5.06 10.68 -20.45
N GLY A 8 3.90 11.32 -20.22
CA GLY A 8 3.62 12.01 -18.96
C GLY A 8 3.65 11.08 -17.77
N PHE A 9 3.06 9.87 -17.92
CA PHE A 9 3.07 8.85 -16.85
C PHE A 9 4.48 8.31 -16.57
N MET A 10 5.33 8.19 -17.58
CA MET A 10 6.73 7.80 -17.41
C MET A 10 7.52 8.85 -16.61
N ILE A 11 7.37 10.15 -16.93
CA ILE A 11 8.00 11.25 -16.16
C ILE A 11 7.50 11.26 -14.73
N PHE A 12 6.18 11.10 -14.52
CA PHE A 12 5.56 11.00 -13.19
C PHE A 12 6.13 9.81 -12.40
N GLY A 13 6.26 8.64 -13.03
CA GLY A 13 6.84 7.45 -12.41
C GLY A 13 8.27 7.67 -11.92
N CYS A 14 9.13 8.29 -12.74
CA CYS A 14 10.48 8.65 -12.32
C CYS A 14 10.47 9.59 -11.09
N GLY A 15 9.58 10.58 -11.05
CA GLY A 15 9.43 11.49 -9.92
C GLY A 15 8.98 10.79 -8.64
N VAL A 16 8.04 9.86 -8.72
CA VAL A 16 7.54 9.08 -7.58
C VAL A 16 8.66 8.24 -6.95
N GLU A 17 9.45 7.54 -7.76
CA GLU A 17 10.57 6.72 -7.27
C GLU A 17 11.66 7.57 -6.62
N MET A 18 12.02 8.69 -7.23
CA MET A 18 12.99 9.64 -6.65
C MET A 18 12.50 10.19 -5.32
N ALA A 19 11.22 10.57 -5.21
CA ALA A 19 10.63 11.05 -3.97
C ALA A 19 10.64 9.96 -2.89
N GLY A 20 10.25 8.73 -3.21
CA GLY A 20 10.24 7.60 -2.27
C GLY A 20 11.62 7.32 -1.69
N ILE A 21 12.66 7.25 -2.54
CA ILE A 21 14.05 7.04 -2.10
C ILE A 21 14.51 8.20 -1.19
N THR A 22 14.21 9.44 -1.57
CA THR A 22 14.61 10.63 -0.81
C THR A 22 13.97 10.66 0.57
N VAL A 23 12.67 10.37 0.66
CA VAL A 23 11.95 10.33 1.94
C VAL A 23 12.48 9.21 2.82
N SER A 24 12.66 8.00 2.28
CA SER A 24 13.20 6.86 3.03
C SER A 24 14.61 7.16 3.58
N ARG A 25 15.48 7.79 2.79
CA ARG A 25 16.81 8.24 3.25
C ARG A 25 16.69 9.30 4.35
N GLY A 26 15.81 10.28 4.16
CA GLY A 26 15.54 11.30 5.17
C GLY A 26 15.10 10.67 6.49
N ILE A 27 14.19 9.71 6.48
CA ILE A 27 13.75 9.00 7.68
C ILE A 27 14.92 8.28 8.35
N VAL A 28 15.75 7.56 7.61
CA VAL A 28 16.95 6.89 8.16
C VAL A 28 17.87 7.91 8.82
N LYS A 29 18.14 9.06 8.19
CA LYS A 29 18.99 10.13 8.73
C LYS A 29 18.43 10.72 10.03
N TRP A 30 17.13 11.07 10.06
CA TRP A 30 16.50 11.76 11.17
C TRP A 30 16.17 10.83 12.36
N PHE A 31 15.96 9.53 12.11
CA PHE A 31 15.55 8.53 13.11
C PHE A 31 16.62 7.48 13.40
N LYS A 32 17.89 7.74 13.04
CA LYS A 32 19.03 6.85 13.31
C LYS A 32 19.10 6.49 14.82
N GLY A 33 19.02 5.20 15.14
CA GLY A 33 19.05 4.70 16.51
C GLY A 33 17.78 4.91 17.34
N ARG A 34 16.67 5.29 16.70
CA ARG A 34 15.36 5.50 17.33
C ARG A 34 14.29 4.65 16.61
N GLU A 35 13.03 4.98 16.76
CA GLU A 35 11.84 4.29 16.25
C GLU A 35 11.72 4.36 14.70
N MET A 36 12.71 3.81 13.98
CA MET A 36 12.83 3.91 12.52
C MET A 36 11.70 3.17 11.80
N ALA A 37 11.32 1.97 12.27
CA ALA A 37 10.25 1.20 11.63
C ALA A 37 8.88 1.86 11.86
N LEU A 38 8.66 2.50 13.01
CA LEU A 38 7.47 3.31 13.25
C LEU A 38 7.42 4.52 12.30
N ALA A 39 8.55 5.21 12.08
CA ALA A 39 8.63 6.36 11.17
C ALA A 39 8.36 5.94 9.72
N MET A 40 8.99 4.85 9.24
CA MET A 40 8.73 4.28 7.91
C MET A 40 7.29 3.78 7.77
N GLY A 41 6.74 3.13 8.80
CA GLY A 41 5.36 2.70 8.84
C GLY A 41 4.38 3.89 8.78
N SER A 42 4.72 5.00 9.42
CA SER A 42 3.92 6.24 9.38
C SER A 42 3.94 6.90 8.01
N GLU A 43 5.09 6.93 7.34
CA GLU A 43 5.22 7.38 5.94
C GLU A 43 4.30 6.57 5.03
N MET A 44 4.39 5.24 5.11
CA MET A 44 3.56 4.35 4.30
C MET A 44 2.06 4.50 4.62
N ALA A 45 1.71 4.73 5.89
CA ALA A 45 0.33 5.00 6.30
C ALA A 45 -0.24 6.26 5.63
N LEU A 46 0.51 7.36 5.62
CA LEU A 46 0.11 8.60 4.97
C LEU A 46 -0.01 8.44 3.45
N ALA A 47 0.90 7.67 2.82
CA ALA A 47 0.79 7.33 1.41
C ALA A 47 -0.51 6.54 1.11
N ARG A 48 -0.93 5.63 2.00
CA ARG A 48 -2.21 4.89 1.85
C ARG A 48 -3.44 5.79 2.01
N LEU A 49 -3.38 6.78 2.89
CA LEU A 49 -4.43 7.79 2.99
C LEU A 49 -4.60 8.55 1.66
N GLY A 50 -3.49 8.89 0.99
CA GLY A 50 -3.53 9.47 -0.35
C GLY A 50 -4.23 8.57 -1.37
N VAL A 51 -3.98 7.26 -1.36
CA VAL A 51 -4.67 6.29 -2.23
C VAL A 51 -6.16 6.24 -1.94
N ALA A 52 -6.57 6.16 -0.66
CA ALA A 52 -7.99 6.16 -0.27
C ALA A 52 -8.69 7.46 -0.69
N THR A 53 -8.02 8.60 -0.52
CA THR A 53 -8.51 9.91 -0.99
C THR A 53 -8.75 9.91 -2.50
N CYS A 54 -7.80 9.41 -3.27
CA CYS A 54 -7.90 9.34 -4.73
C CYS A 54 -9.09 8.48 -5.18
N MET A 55 -9.33 7.33 -4.53
CA MET A 55 -10.46 6.44 -4.87
C MET A 55 -11.82 7.12 -4.71
N ILE A 56 -11.99 7.99 -3.72
CA ILE A 56 -13.25 8.69 -3.47
C ILE A 56 -13.37 9.96 -4.32
N PHE A 57 -12.32 10.77 -4.37
CA PHE A 57 -12.38 12.08 -5.01
C PHE A 57 -12.20 12.05 -6.51
N SER A 58 -11.46 11.09 -7.08
CA SER A 58 -11.27 11.04 -8.52
C SER A 58 -12.59 10.88 -9.28
N PRO A 59 -13.49 9.93 -8.94
CA PRO A 59 -14.83 9.85 -9.55
C PRO A 59 -15.70 11.08 -9.25
N PHE A 60 -15.59 11.64 -8.04
CA PHE A 60 -16.33 12.84 -7.65
C PHE A 60 -15.98 14.03 -8.55
N PHE A 61 -14.68 14.34 -8.71
CA PHE A 61 -14.25 15.45 -9.58
C PHE A 61 -14.54 15.20 -11.04
N ALA A 62 -14.45 13.94 -11.51
CA ALA A 62 -14.80 13.60 -12.89
C ALA A 62 -16.25 13.93 -13.23
N ARG A 63 -17.18 13.79 -12.26
CA ARG A 63 -18.64 14.02 -12.44
C ARG A 63 -19.08 15.42 -12.05
N LEU A 64 -18.20 16.28 -11.58
CA LEU A 64 -18.53 17.64 -11.15
C LEU A 64 -18.94 18.47 -12.38
N GLY A 65 -20.19 18.99 -12.38
CA GLY A 65 -20.74 19.79 -13.50
C GLY A 65 -21.66 19.02 -14.43
N GLY A 66 -22.06 17.77 -14.08
CA GLY A 66 -23.10 17.00 -14.77
C GLY A 66 -22.64 16.13 -15.93
N ASP A 67 -21.43 16.37 -16.45
CA ASP A 67 -20.77 15.55 -17.48
C ASP A 67 -19.55 14.83 -16.92
N ILE A 68 -19.19 13.67 -17.48
CA ILE A 68 -17.99 12.93 -17.07
C ILE A 68 -16.77 13.54 -17.77
N ASN A 69 -15.89 14.20 -16.99
CA ASN A 69 -14.66 14.80 -17.51
C ASN A 69 -13.45 14.37 -16.67
N VAL A 70 -12.66 13.46 -17.22
CA VAL A 70 -11.46 12.89 -16.56
C VAL A 70 -10.39 13.97 -16.30
N SER A 71 -10.33 15.02 -17.14
CA SER A 71 -9.34 16.11 -16.96
C SER A 71 -9.50 16.84 -15.62
N ARG A 72 -10.72 16.91 -15.06
CA ARG A 72 -10.94 17.52 -13.73
C ARG A 72 -10.27 16.71 -12.62
N SER A 73 -10.33 15.37 -12.69
CA SER A 73 -9.63 14.51 -11.72
C SER A 73 -8.12 14.62 -11.84
N VAL A 74 -7.60 14.73 -13.06
CA VAL A 74 -6.16 14.94 -13.30
C VAL A 74 -5.73 16.31 -12.76
N ALA A 75 -6.50 17.37 -13.01
CA ALA A 75 -6.21 18.70 -12.48
C ALA A 75 -6.15 18.72 -10.94
N PHE A 76 -7.06 18.01 -10.27
CA PHE A 76 -7.00 17.83 -8.81
C PHE A 76 -5.68 17.17 -8.36
N GLY A 77 -5.25 16.11 -9.04
CA GLY A 77 -3.97 15.47 -8.77
C GLY A 77 -2.77 16.42 -8.96
N VAL A 78 -2.79 17.26 -10.00
CA VAL A 78 -1.75 18.28 -10.24
C VAL A 78 -1.67 19.29 -9.09
N VAL A 79 -2.81 19.75 -8.56
CA VAL A 79 -2.82 20.67 -7.41
C VAL A 79 -2.16 20.01 -6.18
N LEU A 80 -2.46 18.74 -5.91
CA LEU A 80 -1.82 18.01 -4.80
C LEU A 80 -0.31 17.86 -4.99
N ILE A 81 0.16 17.61 -6.21
CA ILE A 81 1.61 17.55 -6.52
C ILE A 81 2.27 18.92 -6.31
N CYS A 82 1.63 20.02 -6.69
CA CYS A 82 2.16 21.37 -6.44
C CYS A 82 2.28 21.65 -4.93
N ILE A 83 1.30 21.22 -4.12
CA ILE A 83 1.37 21.33 -2.64
C ILE A 83 2.55 20.47 -2.13
N ALA A 84 2.70 19.24 -2.61
CA ALA A 84 3.80 18.37 -2.23
C ALA A 84 5.17 18.99 -2.57
N LEU A 85 5.31 19.63 -3.73
CA LEU A 85 6.54 20.35 -4.10
C LEU A 85 6.86 21.47 -3.11
N MET A 86 5.88 22.28 -2.70
CA MET A 86 6.08 23.31 -1.69
C MET A 86 6.56 22.72 -0.36
N MET A 87 5.97 21.59 0.08
CA MET A 87 6.41 20.88 1.28
C MET A 87 7.85 20.35 1.16
N PHE A 88 8.26 19.83 0.00
CA PHE A 88 9.63 19.41 -0.25
C PHE A 88 10.63 20.57 -0.19
N ILE A 89 10.25 21.76 -0.67
CA ILE A 89 11.10 22.97 -0.54
C ILE A 89 11.31 23.33 0.94
N VAL A 90 10.23 23.27 1.75
CA VAL A 90 10.34 23.50 3.19
C VAL A 90 11.26 22.45 3.85
N TYR A 91 11.06 21.17 3.50
CA TYR A 91 11.90 20.07 3.98
C TYR A 91 13.38 20.30 3.65
N PHE A 92 13.70 20.72 2.44
CA PHE A 92 15.07 21.01 2.03
C PHE A 92 15.76 22.05 2.95
N PHE A 93 15.06 23.14 3.29
CA PHE A 93 15.62 24.14 4.20
C PHE A 93 15.77 23.61 5.64
N MET A 94 14.83 22.76 6.10
CA MET A 94 14.91 22.13 7.41
C MET A 94 16.09 21.15 7.49
N ASP A 95 16.28 20.33 6.46
CA ASP A 95 17.36 19.35 6.40
C ASP A 95 18.73 20.04 6.37
N LYS A 96 18.87 21.09 5.55
CA LYS A 96 20.09 21.93 5.54
C LYS A 96 20.38 22.57 6.89
N LYS A 97 19.36 23.00 7.63
CA LYS A 97 19.50 23.54 8.98
C LYS A 97 19.96 22.45 9.97
N LEU A 98 19.44 21.24 9.86
CA LEU A 98 19.87 20.10 10.68
C LEU A 98 21.37 19.82 10.47
N ASP A 99 21.84 19.77 9.23
CA ASP A 99 23.25 19.54 8.89
C ASP A 99 24.16 20.60 9.53
N SER A 100 23.73 21.85 9.54
CA SER A 100 24.48 22.94 10.19
C SER A 100 24.51 22.85 11.72
N GLN A 101 23.52 22.19 12.35
CA GLN A 101 23.42 22.04 13.80
C GLN A 101 24.17 20.81 14.33
N THR A 102 24.16 19.72 13.57
CA THR A 102 24.79 18.46 13.99
C THR A 102 26.29 18.43 13.74
N GLY A 103 26.82 19.36 12.93
CA GLY A 103 28.23 19.34 12.51
C GLY A 103 28.57 18.11 11.64
N GLU A 104 27.64 17.23 11.42
CA GLU A 104 27.70 16.19 10.42
C GLU A 104 27.52 16.88 9.04
N ALA A 105 28.58 17.59 8.59
CA ALA A 105 28.73 17.76 7.16
C ALA A 105 28.56 16.38 6.57
N GLU A 106 27.57 16.20 5.65
CA GLU A 106 27.32 14.95 4.98
C GLU A 106 28.53 14.04 5.04
N GLU A 107 28.49 12.89 5.74
CA GLU A 107 29.31 11.78 5.28
C GLU A 107 28.91 11.67 3.82
N LYS A 108 29.70 12.30 2.93
CA LYS A 108 29.46 12.27 1.50
C LYS A 108 29.30 10.81 1.19
N ASP A 109 28.07 10.40 0.92
CA ASP A 109 27.85 9.06 0.42
C ASP A 109 28.93 8.83 -0.61
N ASP A 110 29.76 7.83 -0.41
CA ASP A 110 30.73 7.46 -1.43
C ASP A 110 29.99 7.42 -2.76
N PRO A 111 30.47 8.10 -3.81
CA PRO A 111 29.75 8.09 -5.08
C PRO A 111 29.52 6.64 -5.47
N PHE A 112 28.28 6.33 -5.92
CA PHE A 112 27.90 5.00 -6.34
C PHE A 112 29.01 4.34 -7.17
N LYS A 113 29.55 3.24 -6.66
CA LYS A 113 30.56 2.43 -7.34
C LYS A 113 29.90 1.16 -7.85
N ILE A 114 30.15 0.80 -9.10
CA ILE A 114 29.64 -0.47 -9.67
C ILE A 114 30.12 -1.68 -8.82
N SER A 115 31.27 -1.58 -8.15
CA SER A 115 31.75 -2.57 -7.20
C SER A 115 30.80 -2.81 -6.02
N ASP A 116 30.01 -1.82 -5.62
CA ASP A 116 29.08 -1.94 -4.48
C ASP A 116 27.88 -2.79 -4.88
N LEU A 117 27.46 -2.76 -6.16
CA LEU A 117 26.48 -3.71 -6.69
C LEU A 117 26.94 -5.16 -6.51
N GLY A 118 28.20 -5.45 -6.74
CA GLY A 118 28.74 -6.80 -6.53
C GLY A 118 28.59 -7.28 -5.09
N LYS A 119 28.80 -6.40 -4.10
CA LYS A 119 28.62 -6.71 -2.66
C LYS A 119 27.14 -6.97 -2.33
N ILE A 120 26.24 -6.09 -2.80
CA ILE A 120 24.80 -6.22 -2.58
C ILE A 120 24.29 -7.53 -3.22
N LEU A 121 24.65 -7.78 -4.48
CA LEU A 121 24.20 -8.94 -5.24
C LEU A 121 24.79 -10.27 -4.72
N SER A 122 25.90 -10.26 -3.97
CA SER A 122 26.44 -11.44 -3.30
C SER A 122 25.67 -11.83 -2.03
N SER A 123 24.84 -10.95 -1.49
CA SER A 123 24.06 -11.21 -0.28
C SER A 123 22.81 -12.04 -0.60
N MET A 124 22.76 -13.27 -0.11
CA MET A 124 21.57 -14.13 -0.22
C MET A 124 20.35 -13.52 0.50
N GLY A 125 20.56 -12.91 1.67
CA GLY A 125 19.48 -12.24 2.42
C GLY A 125 18.87 -11.10 1.61
N PHE A 126 19.71 -10.31 0.92
CA PHE A 126 19.23 -9.24 0.04
C PHE A 126 18.33 -9.77 -1.07
N TRP A 127 18.74 -10.83 -1.79
CA TRP A 127 17.93 -11.43 -2.85
C TRP A 127 16.59 -11.95 -2.36
N LEU A 128 16.56 -12.61 -1.21
CA LEU A 128 15.31 -13.13 -0.64
C LEU A 128 14.36 -12.00 -0.29
N VAL A 129 14.85 -10.89 0.28
CA VAL A 129 14.05 -9.70 0.59
C VAL A 129 13.60 -8.99 -0.69
N ALA A 130 14.46 -8.83 -1.70
CA ALA A 130 14.11 -8.23 -2.98
C ALA A 130 13.06 -9.05 -3.75
N LEU A 131 13.18 -10.39 -3.75
CA LEU A 131 12.19 -11.28 -4.36
C LEU A 131 10.86 -11.24 -3.61
N LEU A 132 10.87 -11.21 -2.28
CA LEU A 132 9.65 -10.99 -1.49
C LEU A 132 9.00 -9.66 -1.86
N CYS A 133 9.78 -8.58 -1.96
CA CYS A 133 9.29 -7.28 -2.37
C CYS A 133 8.54 -7.36 -3.71
N VAL A 134 9.19 -7.86 -4.76
CA VAL A 134 8.56 -7.92 -6.08
C VAL A 134 7.29 -8.78 -6.10
N LEU A 135 7.29 -9.92 -5.41
CA LEU A 135 6.13 -10.81 -5.37
C LEU A 135 4.93 -10.20 -4.66
N TYR A 136 5.15 -9.60 -3.48
CA TYR A 136 4.09 -8.92 -2.73
C TYR A 136 3.51 -7.74 -3.49
N TYR A 137 4.39 -6.85 -3.94
CA TYR A 137 3.96 -5.65 -4.65
C TYR A 137 3.26 -6.00 -5.96
N SER A 138 3.73 -7.04 -6.67
CA SER A 138 3.09 -7.53 -7.90
C SER A 138 1.74 -8.22 -7.67
N ALA A 139 1.51 -8.80 -6.49
CA ALA A 139 0.23 -9.40 -6.17
C ALA A 139 -0.81 -8.36 -5.73
N ILE A 140 -0.39 -7.23 -5.18
CA ILE A 140 -1.29 -6.24 -4.57
C ILE A 140 -1.55 -5.04 -5.48
N PHE A 141 -0.50 -4.36 -5.99
CA PHE A 141 -0.70 -3.13 -6.76
C PHE A 141 -1.38 -3.33 -8.12
N PRO A 142 -1.02 -4.35 -8.91
CA PRO A 142 -1.79 -4.69 -10.10
C PRO A 142 -3.24 -5.05 -9.78
N PHE A 143 -3.48 -5.84 -8.72
CA PHE A 143 -4.83 -6.16 -8.26
C PHE A 143 -5.67 -4.91 -7.97
N GLN A 144 -5.10 -3.88 -7.30
CA GLN A 144 -5.82 -2.63 -7.01
C GLN A 144 -6.42 -1.97 -8.25
N LYS A 145 -5.77 -2.09 -9.42
CA LYS A 145 -6.25 -1.51 -10.67
C LYS A 145 -7.52 -2.19 -11.19
N TYR A 146 -7.71 -3.46 -10.84
CA TYR A 146 -8.83 -4.29 -11.29
C TYR A 146 -9.86 -4.54 -10.17
N ALA A 147 -9.53 -4.24 -8.92
CA ALA A 147 -10.31 -4.61 -7.75
C ALA A 147 -11.74 -4.02 -7.76
N VAL A 148 -11.89 -2.77 -8.18
CA VAL A 148 -13.21 -2.11 -8.27
C VAL A 148 -14.09 -2.83 -9.28
N ASN A 149 -13.57 -3.11 -10.49
CA ASN A 149 -14.32 -3.84 -11.50
C ASN A 149 -14.58 -5.30 -11.06
N MET A 150 -13.63 -5.95 -10.42
CA MET A 150 -13.83 -7.28 -9.84
C MET A 150 -14.97 -7.30 -8.81
N LEU A 151 -15.09 -6.27 -7.97
CA LEU A 151 -16.22 -6.15 -7.04
C LEU A 151 -17.54 -5.92 -7.80
N GLN A 152 -17.54 -5.08 -8.85
CA GLN A 152 -18.72 -4.86 -9.69
C GLN A 152 -19.19 -6.15 -10.40
N CYS A 153 -18.27 -7.04 -10.80
CA CYS A 153 -18.58 -8.32 -11.41
C CYS A 153 -19.20 -9.35 -10.42
N ASN A 154 -18.82 -9.25 -9.13
CA ASN A 154 -19.17 -10.26 -8.12
C ASN A 154 -20.21 -9.80 -7.09
N LEU A 155 -20.50 -8.50 -7.03
CA LEU A 155 -21.52 -7.93 -6.16
C LEU A 155 -22.69 -7.41 -7.00
N THR A 156 -23.92 -7.53 -6.49
CA THR A 156 -25.09 -6.95 -7.12
C THR A 156 -25.27 -5.52 -6.59
N PHE A 157 -24.93 -4.55 -7.43
CA PHE A 157 -25.20 -3.15 -7.16
C PHE A 157 -26.51 -2.72 -7.84
N HIS A 158 -27.33 -1.95 -7.12
CA HIS A 158 -28.54 -1.35 -7.65
C HIS A 158 -28.27 0.12 -7.99
N GLU A 159 -28.82 0.57 -9.11
CA GLU A 159 -28.79 1.99 -9.44
C GLU A 159 -29.63 2.76 -8.39
N LEU A 160 -29.02 3.76 -7.77
CA LEU A 160 -29.72 4.61 -6.83
C LEU A 160 -30.57 5.63 -7.61
N PRO A 161 -31.83 5.87 -7.19
CA PRO A 161 -32.61 6.96 -7.75
C PRO A 161 -31.86 8.29 -7.66
N ALA A 162 -31.97 9.14 -8.68
CA ALA A 162 -31.24 10.41 -8.75
C ALA A 162 -31.59 11.38 -7.60
N ASP A 163 -32.76 11.26 -7.03
CA ASP A 163 -33.27 11.99 -5.86
C ASP A 163 -32.89 11.35 -4.53
N SER A 164 -32.22 10.19 -4.55
CA SER A 164 -31.79 9.49 -3.35
C SER A 164 -30.76 10.33 -2.56
N PHE A 165 -30.97 10.45 -1.25
CA PHE A 165 -30.00 11.02 -0.33
C PHE A 165 -28.60 10.42 -0.53
N TRP A 166 -28.50 9.10 -0.70
CA TRP A 166 -27.23 8.37 -0.84
C TRP A 166 -26.50 8.64 -2.16
N ALA A 167 -27.18 9.13 -3.20
CA ALA A 167 -26.58 9.52 -4.47
C ALA A 167 -26.00 10.95 -4.43
N SER A 168 -26.33 11.74 -3.43
CA SER A 168 -25.98 13.17 -3.35
C SER A 168 -24.46 13.39 -3.18
N SER A 169 -23.99 14.52 -3.73
CA SER A 169 -22.60 14.98 -3.54
C SER A 169 -22.28 15.27 -2.07
N SER A 170 -23.25 15.73 -1.30
CA SER A 170 -23.11 16.00 0.14
C SER A 170 -22.73 14.72 0.90
N VAL A 171 -23.35 13.58 0.57
CA VAL A 171 -23.01 12.29 1.21
C VAL A 171 -21.60 11.83 0.83
N THR A 172 -21.13 12.14 -0.39
CA THR A 172 -19.72 11.88 -0.76
C THR A 172 -18.76 12.66 0.14
N ILE A 173 -19.04 13.92 0.39
CA ILE A 173 -18.22 14.76 1.27
C ILE A 173 -18.28 14.24 2.72
N ILE A 174 -19.46 13.88 3.22
CA ILE A 174 -19.64 13.31 4.57
C ILE A 174 -18.84 12.01 4.69
N GLN A 175 -18.92 11.11 3.72
CA GLN A 175 -18.19 9.86 3.71
C GLN A 175 -16.66 10.11 3.73
N TYR A 176 -16.20 11.12 3.00
CA TYR A 176 -14.80 11.51 3.04
C TYR A 176 -14.36 12.05 4.40
N VAL A 177 -15.18 12.90 5.02
CA VAL A 177 -14.90 13.39 6.39
C VAL A 177 -14.81 12.22 7.37
N ILE A 178 -15.72 11.26 7.29
CA ILE A 178 -15.68 10.04 8.12
C ILE A 178 -14.40 9.24 7.84
N MET A 179 -13.99 9.10 6.59
CA MET A 179 -12.73 8.47 6.24
C MET A 179 -11.53 9.17 6.89
N LEU A 180 -11.51 10.50 6.88
CA LEU A 180 -10.45 11.26 7.55
C LEU A 180 -10.48 11.06 9.08
N VAL A 181 -11.66 10.95 9.68
CA VAL A 181 -11.80 10.63 11.12
C VAL A 181 -11.24 9.23 11.41
N VAL A 182 -11.57 8.23 10.60
CA VAL A 182 -10.99 6.87 10.73
C VAL A 182 -9.47 6.94 10.67
N ALA A 183 -8.94 7.60 9.63
CA ALA A 183 -7.50 7.72 9.43
C ALA A 183 -6.81 8.45 10.59
N ALA A 184 -7.35 9.60 11.00
CA ALA A 184 -6.79 10.41 12.07
C ALA A 184 -6.79 9.67 13.41
N THR A 185 -7.92 9.06 13.80
CA THR A 185 -8.02 8.34 15.07
C THR A 185 -7.18 7.07 15.09
N ALA A 186 -7.12 6.32 13.99
CA ALA A 186 -6.27 5.14 13.84
C ALA A 186 -4.77 5.49 13.85
N PHE A 187 -4.39 6.60 13.22
CA PHE A 187 -3.03 7.07 13.22
C PHE A 187 -2.61 7.58 14.60
N MET A 188 -3.41 8.45 15.22
CA MET A 188 -3.14 9.02 16.54
C MET A 188 -3.06 7.96 17.64
N PHE A 189 -3.81 6.86 17.51
CA PHE A 189 -3.72 5.71 18.44
C PHE A 189 -2.28 5.27 18.68
N ASN A 190 -1.42 5.32 17.65
CA ASN A 190 -0.02 4.87 17.74
C ASN A 190 0.85 5.76 18.62
N PHE A 191 0.50 7.03 18.77
CA PHE A 191 1.29 8.02 19.51
C PHE A 191 0.75 8.31 20.91
N MET A 192 -0.41 7.73 21.27
CA MET A 192 -1.01 7.96 22.58
C MET A 192 -0.35 7.10 23.66
N LYS A 193 0.22 7.73 24.69
CA LYS A 193 0.79 7.07 25.87
C LYS A 193 -0.28 6.76 26.93
N ASN A 194 -1.27 7.62 27.07
CA ASN A 194 -2.36 7.44 28.04
C ASN A 194 -3.30 6.32 27.59
N LYS A 195 -3.46 5.28 28.41
CA LYS A 195 -4.28 4.10 28.13
C LYS A 195 -5.76 4.43 27.87
N VAL A 196 -6.32 5.38 28.62
CA VAL A 196 -7.73 5.81 28.43
C VAL A 196 -7.88 6.46 27.06
N LEU A 197 -7.02 7.42 26.73
CA LEU A 197 -7.06 8.12 25.45
C LEU A 197 -6.80 7.17 24.28
N LYS A 198 -5.88 6.22 24.44
CA LYS A 198 -5.61 5.16 23.46
C LYS A 198 -6.84 4.31 23.17
N ASN A 199 -7.54 3.84 24.21
CA ASN A 199 -8.77 3.07 24.05
C ASN A 199 -9.90 3.91 23.42
N THR A 200 -9.99 5.20 23.77
CA THR A 200 -10.94 6.14 23.18
C THR A 200 -10.69 6.31 21.68
N MET A 201 -9.42 6.48 21.27
CA MET A 201 -9.07 6.58 19.84
C MET A 201 -9.41 5.28 19.10
N LEU A 202 -9.13 4.12 19.69
CA LEU A 202 -9.49 2.83 19.10
C LEU A 202 -11.00 2.70 18.92
N PHE A 203 -11.78 3.05 19.94
CA PHE A 203 -13.24 3.01 19.88
C PHE A 203 -13.80 3.89 18.76
N PHE A 204 -13.33 5.14 18.67
CA PHE A 204 -13.78 6.05 17.61
C PHE A 204 -13.31 5.60 16.23
N SER A 205 -12.12 5.03 16.10
CA SER A 205 -11.62 4.49 14.84
C SER A 205 -12.49 3.32 14.36
N VAL A 206 -12.82 2.38 15.24
CA VAL A 206 -13.68 1.24 14.88
C VAL A 206 -15.11 1.71 14.58
N LEU A 207 -15.68 2.58 15.40
CA LEU A 207 -17.03 3.11 15.19
C LEU A 207 -17.13 3.85 13.84
N SER A 208 -16.21 4.76 13.57
CA SER A 208 -16.21 5.51 12.31
C SER A 208 -15.93 4.61 11.10
N LEU A 209 -15.11 3.57 11.24
CA LEU A 209 -14.91 2.56 10.19
C LEU A 209 -16.21 1.79 9.89
N VAL A 210 -16.95 1.38 10.92
CA VAL A 210 -18.26 0.72 10.74
C VAL A 210 -19.25 1.64 10.01
N VAL A 211 -19.31 2.92 10.40
CA VAL A 211 -20.14 3.91 9.72
C VAL A 211 -19.70 4.10 8.27
N TYR A 212 -18.40 4.17 8.01
CA TYR A 212 -17.85 4.26 6.66
C TYR A 212 -18.27 3.07 5.78
N CYS A 213 -18.12 1.84 6.31
CA CYS A 213 -18.52 0.61 5.61
C CYS A 213 -20.03 0.59 5.32
N TYR A 214 -20.86 0.99 6.30
CA TYR A 214 -22.29 1.11 6.12
C TYR A 214 -22.66 2.12 5.01
N MET A 215 -22.00 3.27 4.98
CA MET A 215 -22.20 4.25 3.91
C MET A 215 -21.77 3.70 2.53
N GLY A 216 -20.65 2.97 2.43
CA GLY A 216 -20.22 2.33 1.20
C GLY A 216 -21.26 1.34 0.66
N TYR A 217 -21.87 0.55 1.55
CA TYR A 217 -22.98 -0.35 1.21
C TYR A 217 -24.22 0.42 0.74
N MET A 218 -24.68 1.43 1.50
CA MET A 218 -25.86 2.23 1.16
C MET A 218 -25.70 3.02 -0.15
N ARG A 219 -24.47 3.44 -0.46
CA ARG A 219 -24.14 4.14 -1.70
C ARG A 219 -23.94 3.22 -2.90
N GLN A 220 -24.01 1.92 -2.72
CA GLN A 220 -23.79 0.94 -3.79
C GLN A 220 -22.48 1.18 -4.57
N SER A 221 -21.42 1.58 -3.86
CA SER A 221 -20.16 2.00 -4.48
C SER A 221 -19.04 1.01 -4.23
N ALA A 222 -18.61 0.32 -5.28
CA ALA A 222 -17.47 -0.59 -5.26
C ALA A 222 -16.17 0.14 -4.88
N GLU A 223 -15.99 1.40 -5.31
CA GLU A 223 -14.86 2.26 -5.00
C GLU A 223 -14.78 2.53 -3.49
N SER A 224 -15.92 2.88 -2.89
CA SER A 224 -16.01 3.12 -1.43
C SER A 224 -15.74 1.85 -0.62
N ILE A 225 -16.22 0.69 -1.11
CA ILE A 225 -15.97 -0.61 -0.47
C ILE A 225 -14.48 -0.92 -0.53
N PHE A 226 -13.85 -0.78 -1.69
CA PHE A 226 -12.44 -1.11 -1.84
C PHE A 226 -11.50 -0.10 -1.14
N ALA A 227 -11.89 1.15 -0.96
CA ALA A 227 -11.11 2.16 -0.26
C ALA A 227 -10.83 1.81 1.23
N VAL A 228 -11.56 0.85 1.81
CA VAL A 228 -11.26 0.29 3.15
C VAL A 228 -9.88 -0.38 3.18
N PHE A 229 -9.41 -0.97 2.06
CA PHE A 229 -8.09 -1.59 1.97
C PHE A 229 -6.95 -0.61 2.33
N PRO A 230 -6.75 0.50 1.61
CA PRO A 230 -5.71 1.46 1.98
C PRO A 230 -5.98 2.17 3.30
N LEU A 231 -7.25 2.39 3.66
CA LEU A 231 -7.64 3.05 4.90
C LEU A 231 -7.22 2.25 6.14
N LEU A 232 -7.38 0.94 6.11
CA LEU A 232 -6.95 0.06 7.21
C LEU A 232 -5.42 0.12 7.40
N ALA A 233 -4.67 0.20 6.31
CA ALA A 233 -3.22 0.27 6.36
C ALA A 233 -2.72 1.55 7.07
N VAL A 234 -3.49 2.65 7.07
CA VAL A 234 -3.13 3.88 7.79
C VAL A 234 -2.95 3.63 9.30
N GLY A 235 -3.83 2.82 9.90
CA GLY A 235 -3.74 2.49 11.32
C GLY A 235 -2.80 1.33 11.62
N ILE A 236 -2.89 0.26 10.86
CA ILE A 236 -2.21 -1.01 11.18
C ILE A 236 -0.71 -0.96 10.86
N THR A 237 -0.28 -0.28 9.79
CA THR A 237 1.14 -0.30 9.40
C THR A 237 2.06 0.31 10.48
N PRO A 238 1.75 1.47 11.11
CA PRO A 238 2.56 1.98 12.21
C PRO A 238 2.56 1.07 13.45
N ILE A 239 1.41 0.42 13.77
CA ILE A 239 1.33 -0.55 14.88
C ILE A 239 2.31 -1.69 14.64
N LEU A 240 2.31 -2.25 13.43
CA LEU A 240 3.20 -3.35 13.07
C LEU A 240 4.67 -2.89 13.01
N GLY A 241 4.95 -1.66 12.55
CA GLY A 241 6.28 -1.07 12.62
C GLY A 241 6.80 -0.98 14.06
N SER A 242 6.00 -0.43 14.97
CA SER A 242 6.33 -0.39 16.40
C SER A 242 6.53 -1.79 17.00
N TYR A 243 5.73 -2.78 16.56
CA TYR A 243 5.92 -4.16 16.99
C TYR A 243 7.27 -4.73 16.52
N VAL A 244 7.67 -4.48 15.28
CA VAL A 244 8.97 -4.90 14.74
C VAL A 244 10.12 -4.23 15.47
N ASP A 245 9.98 -2.94 15.80
CA ASP A 245 11.01 -2.21 16.55
C ASP A 245 11.27 -2.82 17.93
N HIS A 246 10.22 -3.20 18.67
CA HIS A 246 10.34 -3.67 20.06
C HIS A 246 10.43 -5.21 20.19
N LYS A 247 9.82 -5.96 19.28
CA LYS A 247 9.74 -7.43 19.37
C LYS A 247 10.50 -8.15 18.25
N GLY A 248 10.87 -7.46 17.19
CA GLY A 248 11.49 -8.06 16.01
C GLY A 248 10.49 -8.88 15.19
N LYS A 249 10.91 -10.09 14.80
CA LYS A 249 10.13 -11.08 14.03
C LYS A 249 9.76 -10.64 12.61
N ALA A 250 10.59 -9.81 11.97
CA ALA A 250 10.31 -9.30 10.64
C ALA A 250 10.12 -10.41 9.60
N ALA A 251 10.98 -11.42 9.57
CA ALA A 251 10.83 -12.56 8.65
C ALA A 251 9.55 -13.37 8.93
N SER A 252 9.19 -13.57 10.20
CA SER A 252 7.94 -14.25 10.59
C SER A 252 6.70 -13.47 10.13
N MET A 253 6.73 -12.13 10.18
CA MET A 253 5.64 -11.28 9.69
C MET A 253 5.49 -11.35 8.18
N LEU A 254 6.59 -11.43 7.43
CA LEU A 254 6.54 -11.63 5.98
C LEU A 254 5.91 -12.99 5.62
N VAL A 255 6.21 -14.05 6.38
CA VAL A 255 5.56 -15.36 6.21
C VAL A 255 4.04 -15.26 6.47
N LEU A 256 3.63 -14.61 7.56
CA LEU A 256 2.21 -14.42 7.88
C LEU A 256 1.50 -13.60 6.80
N GLY A 257 2.12 -12.53 6.33
CA GLY A 257 1.59 -11.72 5.24
C GLY A 257 1.35 -12.53 3.96
N SER A 258 2.32 -13.41 3.56
CA SER A 258 2.15 -14.30 2.41
C SER A 258 0.94 -15.22 2.56
N LEU A 259 0.76 -15.82 3.73
CA LEU A 259 -0.37 -16.70 4.00
C LEU A 259 -1.71 -15.97 3.88
N LEU A 260 -1.81 -14.79 4.51
CA LEU A 260 -3.02 -13.95 4.42
C LEU A 260 -3.31 -13.50 2.99
N LEU A 261 -2.27 -13.17 2.21
CA LEU A 261 -2.40 -12.80 0.79
C LEU A 261 -3.01 -13.93 -0.04
N ILE A 262 -2.52 -15.17 0.15
CA ILE A 262 -3.07 -16.36 -0.52
C ILE A 262 -4.56 -16.53 -0.17
N VAL A 263 -4.90 -16.49 1.13
CA VAL A 263 -6.28 -16.63 1.60
C VAL A 263 -7.19 -15.57 0.97
N CYS A 264 -6.76 -14.31 0.94
CA CYS A 264 -7.55 -13.22 0.35
C CYS A 264 -7.84 -13.45 -1.13
N HIS A 265 -6.80 -13.75 -1.94
CA HIS A 265 -7.01 -13.93 -3.38
C HIS A 265 -7.85 -15.17 -3.69
N LEU A 266 -7.70 -16.26 -2.92
CA LEU A 266 -8.56 -17.45 -3.07
C LEU A 266 -10.00 -17.18 -2.62
N THR A 267 -10.22 -16.36 -1.59
CA THR A 267 -11.55 -15.94 -1.16
C THR A 267 -12.23 -15.10 -2.24
N PHE A 268 -11.54 -14.15 -2.84
CA PHE A 268 -12.08 -13.39 -3.97
C PHE A 268 -12.34 -14.26 -5.20
N ALA A 269 -11.49 -15.28 -5.45
CA ALA A 269 -11.64 -16.16 -6.61
C ALA A 269 -12.80 -17.13 -6.49
N PHE A 270 -13.02 -17.72 -5.34
CA PHE A 270 -13.91 -18.88 -5.17
C PHE A 270 -15.06 -18.66 -4.19
N VAL A 271 -14.89 -17.83 -3.16
CA VAL A 271 -15.93 -17.62 -2.14
C VAL A 271 -16.84 -16.46 -2.52
N LEU A 272 -16.29 -15.31 -2.88
CA LEU A 272 -17.07 -14.11 -3.22
C LEU A 272 -18.10 -14.35 -4.32
N PRO A 273 -17.79 -15.05 -5.44
CA PRO A 273 -18.75 -15.31 -6.51
C PRO A 273 -19.96 -16.12 -6.05
N GLN A 274 -19.84 -16.95 -5.02
CA GLN A 274 -20.95 -17.75 -4.49
C GLN A 274 -22.02 -16.89 -3.80
N PHE A 275 -21.67 -15.68 -3.38
CA PHE A 275 -22.58 -14.73 -2.73
C PHE A 275 -23.19 -13.70 -3.70
N LYS A 276 -23.00 -13.86 -5.02
CA LYS A 276 -23.51 -12.91 -6.01
C LYS A 276 -25.03 -12.69 -5.92
N SER A 277 -25.79 -13.72 -5.55
CA SER A 277 -27.24 -13.65 -5.34
C SER A 277 -27.65 -13.02 -3.99
N SER A 278 -26.72 -12.87 -3.04
CA SER A 278 -26.96 -12.31 -1.71
C SER A 278 -26.19 -11.02 -1.54
N GLN A 279 -26.82 -9.89 -1.82
CA GLN A 279 -26.17 -8.58 -1.74
C GLN A 279 -25.48 -8.34 -0.39
N VAL A 280 -26.17 -8.55 0.72
CA VAL A 280 -25.62 -8.34 2.08
C VAL A 280 -24.50 -9.34 2.34
N GLY A 281 -24.69 -10.61 2.02
CA GLY A 281 -23.66 -11.65 2.20
C GLY A 281 -22.41 -11.37 1.38
N GLY A 282 -22.57 -11.00 0.10
CA GLY A 282 -21.45 -10.65 -0.77
C GLY A 282 -20.66 -9.45 -0.27
N VAL A 283 -21.34 -8.39 0.17
CA VAL A 283 -20.66 -7.18 0.72
C VAL A 283 -19.93 -7.50 2.03
N ILE A 284 -20.49 -8.32 2.91
CA ILE A 284 -19.81 -8.75 4.14
C ILE A 284 -18.53 -9.54 3.79
N VAL A 285 -18.62 -10.52 2.90
CA VAL A 285 -17.45 -11.30 2.45
C VAL A 285 -16.39 -10.38 1.84
N ALA A 286 -16.81 -9.42 0.99
CA ALA A 286 -15.91 -8.45 0.39
C ALA A 286 -15.18 -7.61 1.46
N TYR A 287 -15.91 -7.03 2.42
CA TYR A 287 -15.30 -6.23 3.49
C TYR A 287 -14.35 -7.04 4.36
N VAL A 288 -14.74 -8.23 4.80
CA VAL A 288 -13.87 -9.10 5.62
C VAL A 288 -12.58 -9.43 4.85
N THR A 289 -12.70 -9.80 3.58
CA THR A 289 -11.53 -10.12 2.75
C THR A 289 -10.64 -8.89 2.51
N ILE A 290 -11.22 -7.72 2.29
CA ILE A 290 -10.50 -6.46 2.12
C ILE A 290 -9.77 -6.06 3.41
N LEU A 291 -10.39 -6.24 4.58
CA LEU A 291 -9.75 -5.99 5.87
C LEU A 291 -8.55 -6.93 6.09
N VAL A 292 -8.70 -8.21 5.79
CA VAL A 292 -7.59 -9.19 5.86
C VAL A 292 -6.49 -8.85 4.85
N LEU A 293 -6.84 -8.42 3.64
CA LEU A 293 -5.87 -7.98 2.63
C LEU A 293 -5.11 -6.73 3.08
N GLY A 294 -5.78 -5.77 3.69
CA GLY A 294 -5.15 -4.58 4.28
C GLY A 294 -4.18 -4.92 5.41
N ALA A 295 -4.54 -5.86 6.27
CA ALA A 295 -3.65 -6.37 7.31
C ALA A 295 -2.44 -7.10 6.70
N SER A 296 -2.66 -7.99 5.72
CA SER A 296 -1.61 -8.68 4.97
C SER A 296 -0.62 -7.69 4.36
N PHE A 297 -1.15 -6.67 3.67
CA PHE A 297 -0.30 -5.65 3.06
C PHE A 297 0.51 -4.86 4.10
N SER A 298 -0.10 -4.51 5.24
CA SER A 298 0.57 -3.70 6.27
C SER A 298 1.75 -4.42 6.92
N LEU A 299 1.76 -5.77 6.95
CA LEU A 299 2.87 -6.58 7.45
C LEU A 299 4.15 -6.39 6.60
N VAL A 300 3.99 -6.15 5.29
CA VAL A 300 5.13 -6.06 4.36
C VAL A 300 5.96 -4.80 4.57
N PRO A 301 5.44 -3.57 4.42
CA PRO A 301 6.27 -2.37 4.60
C PRO A 301 6.79 -2.23 6.03
N ALA A 302 6.04 -2.69 7.04
CA ALA A 302 6.49 -2.67 8.43
C ALA A 302 7.68 -3.61 8.72
N SER A 303 7.87 -4.65 7.90
CA SER A 303 8.91 -5.67 8.13
C SER A 303 10.00 -5.64 7.07
N LEU A 304 9.66 -5.46 5.79
CA LEU A 304 10.58 -5.57 4.67
C LEU A 304 11.59 -4.42 4.63
N TRP A 305 11.09 -3.19 4.66
CA TRP A 305 11.95 -2.00 4.53
C TRP A 305 12.94 -1.85 5.70
N PRO A 306 12.55 -2.04 6.97
CA PRO A 306 13.48 -2.03 8.08
C PRO A 306 14.47 -3.20 8.10
N SER A 307 14.23 -4.26 7.31
CA SER A 307 15.15 -5.39 7.18
C SER A 307 16.35 -5.07 6.29
N VAL A 308 16.21 -4.16 5.31
CA VAL A 308 17.28 -3.87 4.34
C VAL A 308 18.57 -3.36 5.02
N PRO A 309 18.52 -2.41 5.99
CA PRO A 309 19.71 -1.96 6.68
C PRO A 309 20.46 -3.03 7.49
N LYS A 310 19.79 -4.14 7.81
CA LYS A 310 20.43 -5.30 8.50
C LYS A 310 21.20 -6.22 7.53
N LEU A 311 20.96 -6.08 6.22
CA LEU A 311 21.49 -6.98 5.19
C LEU A 311 22.66 -6.40 4.41
N VAL A 312 22.89 -5.10 4.49
CA VAL A 312 23.92 -4.38 3.73
C VAL A 312 24.61 -3.34 4.59
N ASP A 313 25.84 -2.99 4.23
CA ASP A 313 26.59 -1.94 4.91
C ASP A 313 25.91 -0.57 4.81
N ALA A 314 26.01 0.25 5.85
CA ALA A 314 25.40 1.58 5.94
C ALA A 314 25.73 2.47 4.73
N LYS A 315 26.95 2.39 4.20
CA LYS A 315 27.43 3.20 3.07
C LYS A 315 26.73 2.89 1.73
N ILE A 316 26.11 1.73 1.60
CA ILE A 316 25.47 1.24 0.34
C ILE A 316 23.97 1.04 0.47
N ILE A 317 23.35 1.46 1.58
CA ILE A 317 21.90 1.31 1.84
C ILE A 317 21.07 1.97 0.73
N GLY A 318 21.44 3.18 0.28
CA GLY A 318 20.74 3.87 -0.80
C GLY A 318 20.74 3.07 -2.11
N SER A 319 21.88 2.47 -2.47
CA SER A 319 22.01 1.59 -3.62
C SER A 319 21.18 0.30 -3.48
N ALA A 320 21.11 -0.25 -2.27
CA ALA A 320 20.30 -1.42 -1.99
C ALA A 320 18.80 -1.13 -2.15
N TYR A 321 18.29 -0.02 -1.60
CA TYR A 321 16.92 0.41 -1.81
C TYR A 321 16.63 0.66 -3.31
N ALA A 322 17.50 1.39 -4.00
CA ALA A 322 17.32 1.65 -5.43
C ALA A 322 17.21 0.36 -6.25
N LEU A 323 18.05 -0.64 -5.94
CA LEU A 323 18.02 -1.93 -6.62
C LEU A 323 16.73 -2.71 -6.31
N ILE A 324 16.25 -2.70 -5.05
CA ILE A 324 14.97 -3.32 -4.68
C ILE A 324 13.81 -2.65 -5.42
N PHE A 325 13.77 -1.32 -5.47
CA PHE A 325 12.73 -0.58 -6.21
C PHE A 325 12.80 -0.90 -7.72
N TRP A 326 13.99 -1.01 -8.28
CA TRP A 326 14.14 -1.38 -9.68
C TRP A 326 13.57 -2.79 -9.97
N ILE A 327 13.92 -3.79 -9.15
CA ILE A 327 13.38 -5.16 -9.24
C ILE A 327 11.86 -5.15 -9.04
N GLN A 328 11.35 -4.40 -8.06
CA GLN A 328 9.93 -4.23 -7.80
C GLN A 328 9.17 -3.70 -9.02
N ASN A 329 9.73 -2.67 -9.69
CA ASN A 329 9.11 -2.06 -10.86
C ASN A 329 8.99 -2.99 -12.05
N ILE A 330 9.90 -3.97 -12.21
CA ILE A 330 9.75 -5.04 -13.21
C ILE A 330 8.44 -5.79 -12.98
N GLY A 331 8.15 -6.17 -11.74
CA GLY A 331 6.90 -6.82 -11.38
C GLY A 331 5.66 -5.92 -11.59
N LEU A 332 5.75 -4.65 -11.17
CA LEU A 332 4.67 -3.69 -11.34
C LEU A 332 4.34 -3.36 -12.81
N TRP A 333 5.30 -3.52 -13.70
CA TRP A 333 5.11 -3.43 -15.14
C TRP A 333 4.52 -4.72 -15.74
N LEU A 334 5.08 -5.88 -15.36
CA LEU A 334 4.77 -7.15 -15.98
C LEU A 334 3.38 -7.67 -15.58
N PHE A 335 3.04 -7.62 -14.28
CA PHE A 335 1.82 -8.29 -13.78
C PHE A 335 0.51 -7.63 -14.22
N PRO A 336 0.36 -6.30 -14.38
CA PRO A 336 -0.84 -5.75 -14.99
C PRO A 336 -1.07 -6.26 -16.41
N LEU A 337 -0.01 -6.43 -17.20
CA LEU A 337 -0.09 -6.98 -18.56
C LEU A 337 -0.51 -8.45 -18.54
N LEU A 338 0.02 -9.23 -17.60
CA LEU A 338 -0.35 -10.64 -17.45
C LEU A 338 -1.80 -10.78 -16.99
N ILE A 339 -2.26 -9.97 -16.04
CA ILE A 339 -3.66 -9.95 -15.59
C ILE A 339 -4.57 -9.64 -16.78
N GLY A 340 -4.27 -8.59 -17.56
CA GLY A 340 -5.05 -8.23 -18.73
C GLY A 340 -5.12 -9.38 -19.73
N LYS A 341 -3.99 -9.97 -20.10
CA LYS A 341 -3.96 -11.11 -21.04
C LYS A 341 -4.72 -12.34 -20.53
N VAL A 342 -4.61 -12.66 -19.23
CA VAL A 342 -5.35 -13.77 -18.63
C VAL A 342 -6.84 -13.45 -18.61
N LEU A 343 -7.21 -12.22 -18.29
CA LEU A 343 -8.59 -11.75 -18.27
C LEU A 343 -9.21 -11.85 -19.68
N ASP A 344 -8.53 -11.36 -20.72
CA ASP A 344 -8.98 -11.42 -22.11
C ASP A 344 -9.16 -12.87 -22.57
N LYS A 345 -8.20 -13.75 -22.21
CA LYS A 345 -8.25 -15.17 -22.60
C LYS A 345 -9.37 -15.94 -21.91
N THR A 346 -9.71 -15.59 -20.68
CA THR A 346 -10.75 -16.27 -19.89
C THR A 346 -12.16 -15.74 -20.15
N ASN A 347 -12.27 -14.55 -20.76
CA ASN A 347 -13.55 -13.88 -21.00
C ASN A 347 -13.84 -13.67 -22.51
N VAL A 348 -13.42 -14.60 -23.35
CA VAL A 348 -13.66 -14.53 -24.79
C VAL A 348 -15.17 -14.43 -25.09
N GLY A 349 -15.59 -13.39 -25.82
CA GLY A 349 -16.98 -13.12 -26.17
C GLY A 349 -17.79 -12.38 -25.11
N VAL A 350 -17.24 -12.08 -23.94
CA VAL A 350 -17.90 -11.22 -22.95
C VAL A 350 -17.66 -9.75 -23.33
N THR A 351 -18.75 -9.05 -23.67
CA THR A 351 -18.71 -7.62 -24.07
C THR A 351 -19.02 -6.68 -22.91
N ASP A 352 -19.73 -7.15 -21.90
CA ASP A 352 -20.10 -6.38 -20.72
C ASP A 352 -18.97 -6.43 -19.66
N PRO A 353 -18.34 -5.30 -19.34
CA PRO A 353 -17.26 -5.25 -18.35
C PRO A 353 -17.69 -5.68 -16.94
N THR A 354 -18.99 -5.70 -16.63
CA THR A 354 -19.53 -6.11 -15.32
C THR A 354 -19.77 -7.60 -15.20
N GLN A 355 -19.53 -8.37 -16.27
CA GLN A 355 -19.74 -9.82 -16.31
C GLN A 355 -18.41 -10.60 -16.43
N LEU A 356 -17.28 -9.95 -16.28
CA LEU A 356 -15.98 -10.58 -16.39
C LEU A 356 -15.73 -11.58 -15.25
N ASN A 357 -15.17 -12.72 -15.61
CA ASN A 357 -14.71 -13.73 -14.65
C ASN A 357 -13.26 -13.46 -14.22
N TYR A 358 -13.06 -13.15 -12.97
CA TYR A 358 -11.75 -12.83 -12.37
C TYR A 358 -11.05 -14.02 -11.72
N THR A 359 -11.64 -15.23 -11.76
CA THR A 359 -11.08 -16.40 -11.05
C THR A 359 -9.65 -16.70 -11.46
N ALA A 360 -9.36 -16.77 -12.76
CA ALA A 360 -8.02 -17.12 -13.24
C ALA A 360 -6.93 -16.05 -12.89
N PRO A 361 -7.18 -14.74 -13.10
CA PRO A 361 -6.26 -13.71 -12.59
C PRO A 361 -6.02 -13.79 -11.08
N LEU A 362 -7.06 -14.02 -10.29
CA LEU A 362 -6.94 -14.08 -8.82
C LEU A 362 -6.16 -15.32 -8.36
N VAL A 363 -6.37 -16.48 -9.01
CA VAL A 363 -5.57 -17.69 -8.75
C VAL A 363 -4.10 -17.47 -9.13
N MET A 364 -3.84 -16.76 -10.23
CA MET A 364 -2.45 -16.37 -10.60
C MET A 364 -1.81 -15.52 -9.52
N LEU A 365 -2.52 -14.54 -8.96
CA LEU A 365 -2.02 -13.70 -7.87
C LEU A 365 -1.84 -14.50 -6.57
N ALA A 366 -2.74 -15.44 -6.25
CA ALA A 366 -2.55 -16.38 -5.15
C ALA A 366 -1.27 -17.21 -5.33
N GLY A 367 -0.94 -17.61 -6.56
CA GLY A 367 0.30 -18.29 -6.90
C GLY A 367 1.55 -17.48 -6.55
N LEU A 368 1.53 -16.15 -6.75
CA LEU A 368 2.61 -15.27 -6.28
C LEU A 368 2.74 -15.31 -4.76
N GLY A 369 1.62 -15.34 -4.05
CA GLY A 369 1.57 -15.49 -2.60
C GLY A 369 2.22 -16.82 -2.15
N VAL A 370 1.98 -17.92 -2.86
CA VAL A 370 2.60 -19.23 -2.57
C VAL A 370 4.12 -19.16 -2.74
N ILE A 371 4.60 -18.56 -3.83
CA ILE A 371 6.05 -18.38 -4.06
C ILE A 371 6.63 -17.47 -2.96
N ALA A 372 5.94 -16.39 -2.60
CA ALA A 372 6.36 -15.51 -1.52
C ALA A 372 6.42 -16.24 -0.17
N LEU A 373 5.47 -17.14 0.12
CA LEU A 373 5.48 -17.97 1.32
C LEU A 373 6.73 -18.88 1.38
N ILE A 374 7.04 -19.55 0.29
CA ILE A 374 8.24 -20.40 0.18
C ILE A 374 9.51 -19.59 0.41
N ILE A 375 9.63 -18.42 -0.24
CA ILE A 375 10.80 -17.54 -0.07
C ILE A 375 10.86 -16.98 1.35
N GLY A 376 9.72 -16.60 1.96
CA GLY A 376 9.66 -16.13 3.34
C GLY A 376 10.12 -17.19 4.36
N LEU A 377 9.69 -18.44 4.18
CA LEU A 377 10.17 -19.57 4.97
C LEU A 377 11.68 -19.81 4.78
N THR A 378 12.16 -19.71 3.53
CA THR A 378 13.59 -19.80 3.22
C THR A 378 14.37 -18.67 3.89
N LEU A 379 13.86 -17.43 3.83
CA LEU A 379 14.47 -16.28 4.50
C LEU A 379 14.61 -16.50 6.00
N LYS A 380 13.60 -17.06 6.66
CA LYS A 380 13.63 -17.37 8.09
C LYS A 380 14.70 -18.43 8.43
N VAL A 381 14.89 -19.45 7.56
CA VAL A 381 15.96 -20.45 7.72
C VAL A 381 17.33 -19.82 7.51
N VAL A 382 17.48 -18.97 6.49
CA VAL A 382 18.74 -18.28 6.19
C VAL A 382 19.11 -17.29 7.28
N ASP A 383 18.12 -16.53 7.80
CA ASP A 383 18.29 -15.61 8.92
C ASP A 383 18.89 -16.34 10.14
N LYS A 384 18.31 -17.49 10.53
CA LYS A 384 18.81 -18.31 11.63
C LYS A 384 20.21 -18.88 11.38
N LYS A 385 20.51 -19.33 10.14
CA LYS A 385 21.81 -19.94 9.81
C LYS A 385 22.92 -18.93 9.70
N ARG A 386 22.63 -17.71 9.22
CA ARG A 386 23.62 -16.66 8.96
C ARG A 386 23.63 -15.55 9.98
N ASN A 387 22.77 -15.62 11.00
CA ASN A 387 22.62 -14.60 12.05
C ASN A 387 22.40 -13.19 11.46
N LEU A 388 21.46 -13.07 10.50
CA LEU A 388 21.18 -11.77 9.85
C LEU A 388 20.46 -10.79 10.78
N GLY A 389 19.86 -11.28 11.88
CA GLY A 389 19.18 -10.47 12.89
C GLY A 389 17.80 -9.96 12.45
N LEU A 390 17.15 -10.59 11.46
CA LEU A 390 15.83 -10.18 11.00
C LEU A 390 14.72 -10.48 12.02
N GLU A 391 14.90 -11.52 12.82
CA GLU A 391 13.98 -11.87 13.92
C GLU A 391 14.26 -11.09 15.22
N GLU A 392 15.37 -10.33 15.27
CA GLU A 392 15.73 -9.52 16.44
C GLU A 392 15.05 -8.14 16.40
N PRO A 393 14.73 -7.55 17.58
CA PRO A 393 14.22 -6.20 17.67
C PRO A 393 15.22 -5.17 17.12
N ASN A 394 14.69 -4.05 16.60
CA ASN A 394 15.53 -2.95 16.12
C ASN A 394 16.04 -2.09 17.30
N ILE A 395 15.25 -1.98 18.37
CA ILE A 395 15.60 -1.28 19.61
C ILE A 395 16.06 -2.33 20.61
N LYS A 396 17.30 -2.24 21.04
CA LYS A 396 17.82 -3.03 22.18
C LYS A 396 17.51 -2.26 23.45
N GLU A 397 16.72 -2.87 24.34
CA GLU A 397 16.47 -2.32 25.70
C GLU A 397 17.75 -2.29 26.53
#